data_1856755ec7720c92f04e18d0185356bb
#
_entry.id   1856755ec7720c92f04e18d0185356bb
#
_cell.length_a   1.000
_cell.length_b   1.000
_cell.length_c   1.000
_cell.angle_alpha   90.00
_cell.angle_beta   90.00
_cell.angle_gamma   90.00
#
_symmetry.space_group_name_H-M   'P 1'
#
loop_
_entity.id
_entity.type
_entity.pdbx_description
1 polymer ?
#
loop_
_entity_poly.entity_id
_entity_poly.type
_entity_poly.pdbx_seq_one_letter_code
_entity_poly.pdbx_strand_id
1 'polypeptide(L)'
;GIKPVEIDGIHFMSIIYFTQNKPLAMRGKEVSDSIIELFTITKWDDLDYLIIDMPPGMGETLLDLINIIKRLEFILISNSTRFAMETVTKLAMFLKEQNIPIVGLIENMKNSNSDFVKNKCEELQIKYLGKVSYYQDLEDYYGKTDELLKSPISKEIAEVASFIP
;
A
#
# COMPACT_ATOMS: atom_id res chain seq x y z
N GLY A 1 -7.73 -6.02 -24.31
CA GLY A 1 -7.51 -5.95 -22.87
C GLY A 1 -8.80 -5.76 -22.11
N ILE A 2 -8.76 -5.93 -20.82
CA ILE A 2 -9.89 -5.76 -19.90
C ILE A 2 -9.86 -4.33 -19.38
N LYS A 3 -11.01 -3.67 -19.35
CA LYS A 3 -11.13 -2.35 -18.71
C LYS A 3 -11.27 -2.53 -17.18
N PRO A 4 -10.56 -1.75 -16.37
CA PRO A 4 -10.80 -1.71 -14.94
C PRO A 4 -12.21 -1.18 -14.64
N VAL A 5 -12.70 -1.47 -13.44
CA VAL A 5 -13.95 -0.86 -12.96
C VAL A 5 -13.65 0.59 -12.59
N GLU A 6 -14.45 1.52 -13.09
CA GLU A 6 -14.34 2.94 -12.76
C GLU A 6 -15.40 3.31 -11.72
N ILE A 7 -14.97 3.88 -10.60
CA ILE A 7 -15.83 4.39 -9.54
C ILE A 7 -15.26 5.74 -9.09
N ASP A 8 -16.06 6.79 -9.16
CA ASP A 8 -15.69 8.16 -8.74
C ASP A 8 -14.37 8.66 -9.36
N GLY A 9 -14.10 8.31 -10.63
CA GLY A 9 -12.89 8.68 -11.35
C GLY A 9 -11.66 7.85 -10.97
N ILE A 10 -11.82 6.80 -10.15
CA ILE A 10 -10.77 5.86 -9.80
C ILE A 10 -10.95 4.56 -10.60
N HIS A 11 -9.89 4.15 -11.28
CA HIS A 11 -9.84 2.85 -11.95
C HIS A 11 -9.40 1.78 -10.95
N PHE A 12 -10.26 0.81 -10.69
CA PHE A 12 -9.99 -0.26 -9.74
C PHE A 12 -9.88 -1.62 -10.44
N MET A 13 -8.82 -2.37 -10.13
CA MET A 13 -8.60 -3.72 -10.62
C MET A 13 -8.23 -4.65 -9.47
N SER A 14 -8.90 -5.79 -9.41
CA SER A 14 -8.62 -6.84 -8.43
C SER A 14 -8.82 -8.21 -9.04
N ILE A 15 -8.02 -9.18 -8.61
CA ILE A 15 -8.17 -10.59 -8.97
C ILE A 15 -9.54 -11.17 -8.55
N ILE A 16 -10.15 -10.60 -7.52
CA ILE A 16 -11.49 -10.98 -7.03
C ILE A 16 -12.54 -10.94 -8.15
N TYR A 17 -12.41 -10.04 -9.12
CA TYR A 17 -13.36 -9.97 -10.24
C TYR A 17 -13.38 -11.23 -11.09
N PHE A 18 -12.30 -12.00 -11.09
CA PHE A 18 -12.17 -13.23 -11.88
C PHE A 18 -12.49 -14.49 -11.09
N THR A 19 -12.53 -14.40 -9.76
CA THR A 19 -12.69 -15.57 -8.87
C THR A 19 -14.11 -15.77 -8.40
N GLN A 20 -15.03 -14.85 -8.70
CA GLN A 20 -16.42 -14.87 -8.20
C GLN A 20 -16.49 -15.00 -6.66
N ASN A 21 -15.59 -14.30 -5.94
CA ASN A 21 -15.45 -14.39 -4.48
C ASN A 21 -15.07 -15.78 -3.94
N LYS A 22 -14.60 -16.69 -4.79
CA LYS A 22 -14.09 -17.97 -4.31
C LYS A 22 -12.63 -17.82 -3.87
N PRO A 23 -12.24 -18.44 -2.75
CA PRO A 23 -10.84 -18.45 -2.36
C PRO A 23 -10.01 -19.15 -3.44
N LEU A 24 -8.95 -18.48 -3.89
CA LEU A 24 -7.97 -19.08 -4.79
C LEU A 24 -6.88 -19.73 -3.96
N ALA A 25 -6.75 -21.04 -4.09
CA ALA A 25 -5.61 -21.76 -3.51
C ALA A 25 -4.39 -21.62 -4.44
N MET A 26 -3.85 -20.38 -4.56
CA MET A 26 -2.68 -20.09 -5.39
C MET A 26 -1.41 -20.15 -4.57
N ARG A 27 -0.34 -20.71 -5.14
CA ARG A 27 1.00 -20.71 -4.57
C ARG A 27 1.82 -19.55 -5.15
N GLY A 28 2.93 -19.19 -4.49
CA GLY A 28 3.74 -18.00 -4.80
C GLY A 28 3.86 -17.67 -6.29
N LYS A 29 4.34 -18.63 -7.10
CA LYS A 29 4.50 -18.42 -8.55
C LYS A 29 3.17 -18.15 -9.27
N GLU A 30 2.10 -18.85 -8.91
CA GLU A 30 0.78 -18.64 -9.52
C GLU A 30 0.20 -17.27 -9.20
N VAL A 31 0.49 -16.72 -8.00
CA VAL A 31 0.15 -15.36 -7.61
C VAL A 31 0.92 -14.36 -8.47
N SER A 32 2.23 -14.55 -8.62
CA SER A 32 3.08 -13.70 -9.44
C SER A 32 2.64 -13.69 -10.90
N ASP A 33 2.43 -14.88 -11.47
CA ASP A 33 1.96 -15.01 -12.87
C ASP A 33 0.62 -14.33 -13.08
N SER A 34 -0.32 -14.45 -12.12
CA SER A 34 -1.62 -13.78 -12.16
C SER A 34 -1.53 -12.25 -12.08
N ILE A 35 -0.61 -11.73 -11.27
CA ILE A 35 -0.37 -10.29 -11.18
C ILE A 35 0.21 -9.77 -12.50
N ILE A 36 1.20 -10.46 -13.06
CA ILE A 36 1.80 -10.12 -14.35
C ILE A 36 0.73 -10.13 -15.45
N GLU A 37 -0.12 -11.15 -15.45
CA GLU A 37 -1.22 -11.25 -16.40
C GLU A 37 -2.19 -10.07 -16.25
N LEU A 38 -2.63 -9.76 -15.03
CA LEU A 38 -3.50 -8.61 -14.77
C LEU A 38 -2.89 -7.30 -15.26
N PHE A 39 -1.59 -7.06 -15.03
CA PHE A 39 -0.90 -5.89 -15.55
C PHE A 39 -0.91 -5.83 -17.07
N THR A 40 -0.70 -6.96 -17.72
CA THR A 40 -0.55 -7.06 -19.18
C THR A 40 -1.88 -6.92 -19.90
N ILE A 41 -2.97 -7.51 -19.35
CA ILE A 41 -4.27 -7.53 -20.01
C ILE A 41 -5.14 -6.31 -19.69
N THR A 42 -4.83 -5.58 -18.62
CA THR A 42 -5.61 -4.41 -18.20
C THR A 42 -5.28 -3.21 -19.08
N LYS A 43 -6.32 -2.54 -19.55
CA LYS A 43 -6.22 -1.26 -20.26
C LYS A 43 -6.20 -0.15 -19.24
N TRP A 44 -5.00 0.29 -18.87
CA TRP A 44 -4.82 1.29 -17.83
C TRP A 44 -5.15 2.72 -18.26
N ASP A 45 -5.17 2.97 -19.57
CA ASP A 45 -5.31 4.32 -20.16
C ASP A 45 -4.25 5.30 -19.56
N ASP A 46 -4.47 6.60 -19.60
CA ASP A 46 -3.58 7.59 -19.01
C ASP A 46 -3.87 7.70 -17.50
N LEU A 47 -2.89 7.35 -16.68
CA LEU A 47 -2.95 7.40 -15.21
C LEU A 47 -1.95 8.41 -14.64
N ASP A 48 -2.38 9.22 -13.69
CA ASP A 48 -1.46 10.03 -12.89
C ASP A 48 -0.67 9.14 -11.91
N TYR A 49 -1.35 8.17 -11.29
CA TYR A 49 -0.79 7.22 -10.32
C TYR A 49 -1.35 5.82 -10.53
N LEU A 50 -0.50 4.82 -10.30
CA LEU A 50 -0.90 3.43 -10.15
C LEU A 50 -0.53 2.96 -8.75
N ILE A 51 -1.52 2.79 -7.88
CA ILE A 51 -1.33 2.32 -6.51
C ILE A 51 -1.50 0.81 -6.48
N ILE A 52 -0.48 0.11 -5.99
CA ILE A 52 -0.46 -1.35 -5.88
C ILE A 52 -0.50 -1.72 -4.40
N ASP A 53 -1.61 -2.31 -3.95
CA ASP A 53 -1.72 -2.85 -2.60
C ASP A 53 -1.02 -4.20 -2.53
N MET A 54 0.06 -4.26 -1.74
CA MET A 54 0.94 -5.42 -1.66
C MET A 54 0.56 -6.33 -0.50
N PRO A 55 0.64 -7.67 -0.68
CA PRO A 55 0.55 -8.59 0.45
C PRO A 55 1.68 -8.30 1.45
N PRO A 56 1.48 -8.61 2.74
CA PRO A 56 2.51 -8.37 3.76
C PRO A 56 3.75 -9.25 3.53
N GLY A 57 4.91 -8.68 3.87
CA GLY A 57 6.19 -9.38 3.86
C GLY A 57 7.01 -9.21 2.58
N MET A 58 8.14 -9.94 2.52
CA MET A 58 9.09 -9.92 1.40
C MET A 58 8.97 -11.22 0.60
N GLY A 59 7.85 -11.40 -0.10
CA GLY A 59 7.59 -12.58 -0.92
C GLY A 59 8.10 -12.46 -2.36
N GLU A 60 7.96 -13.55 -3.12
CA GLU A 60 8.31 -13.60 -4.55
C GLU A 60 7.60 -12.50 -5.36
N THR A 61 6.35 -12.20 -5.01
CA THR A 61 5.54 -11.14 -5.64
C THR A 61 6.21 -9.77 -5.62
N LEU A 62 6.88 -9.42 -4.51
CA LEU A 62 7.63 -8.17 -4.40
C LEU A 62 8.78 -8.12 -5.41
N LEU A 63 9.55 -9.19 -5.49
CA LEU A 63 10.69 -9.29 -6.41
C LEU A 63 10.24 -9.23 -7.87
N ASP A 64 9.14 -9.88 -8.20
CA ASP A 64 8.59 -9.88 -9.55
C ASP A 64 8.11 -8.48 -9.96
N LEU A 65 7.41 -7.77 -9.08
CA LEU A 65 6.98 -6.39 -9.35
C LEU A 65 8.17 -5.45 -9.55
N ILE A 66 9.20 -5.57 -8.72
CA ILE A 66 10.45 -4.79 -8.86
C ILE A 66 11.11 -5.04 -10.22
N ASN A 67 11.08 -6.27 -10.71
CA ASN A 67 11.68 -6.63 -11.99
C ASN A 67 10.87 -6.12 -13.19
N ILE A 68 9.56 -6.05 -13.06
CA ILE A 68 8.63 -5.70 -14.15
C ILE A 68 8.41 -4.20 -14.25
N ILE A 69 8.24 -3.52 -13.11
CA ILE A 69 7.88 -2.10 -13.07
C ILE A 69 9.13 -1.24 -12.86
N LYS A 70 9.57 -0.56 -13.90
CA LYS A 70 10.82 0.23 -13.87
C LYS A 70 10.76 1.50 -13.00
N ARG A 71 9.56 2.05 -12.76
CA ARG A 71 9.35 3.29 -11.98
C ARG A 71 8.55 3.00 -10.71
N LEU A 72 8.95 1.96 -10.00
CA LEU A 72 8.31 1.56 -8.76
C LEU A 72 8.91 2.36 -7.60
N GLU A 73 8.05 2.96 -6.80
CA GLU A 73 8.40 3.64 -5.56
C GLU A 73 7.58 3.05 -4.41
N PHE A 74 8.15 2.99 -3.22
CA PHE A 74 7.52 2.35 -2.08
C PHE A 74 7.07 3.35 -1.03
N ILE A 75 5.83 3.21 -0.57
CA ILE A 75 5.35 3.78 0.68
C ILE A 75 5.29 2.65 1.69
N LEU A 76 6.07 2.76 2.76
CA LEU A 76 6.07 1.79 3.84
C LEU A 76 4.97 2.11 4.84
N ILE A 77 4.30 1.09 5.34
CA ILE A 77 3.24 1.24 6.34
C ILE A 77 3.58 0.36 7.53
N SER A 78 3.59 0.94 8.73
CA SER A 78 3.79 0.23 9.98
C SER A 78 2.84 0.74 11.05
N ASN A 79 2.59 -0.05 12.07
CA ASN A 79 2.01 0.42 13.32
C ASN A 79 3.09 0.63 14.40
N SER A 80 2.70 1.11 15.56
CA SER A 80 3.63 1.41 16.69
C SER A 80 4.20 0.17 17.39
N THR A 81 3.89 -1.06 16.92
CA THR A 81 4.43 -2.27 17.57
C THR A 81 5.86 -2.54 17.12
N ARG A 82 6.70 -3.00 18.04
CA ARG A 82 8.09 -3.37 17.73
C ARG A 82 8.16 -4.44 16.65
N PHE A 83 7.25 -5.39 16.68
CA PHE A 83 7.23 -6.52 15.74
C PHE A 83 6.94 -6.06 14.29
N ALA A 84 5.92 -5.22 14.10
CA ALA A 84 5.62 -4.66 12.80
C ALA A 84 6.78 -3.80 12.28
N MET A 85 7.35 -2.98 13.16
CA MET A 85 8.46 -2.08 12.81
C MET A 85 9.74 -2.85 12.45
N GLU A 86 10.00 -3.99 13.09
CA GLU A 86 11.13 -4.86 12.72
C GLU A 86 10.99 -5.42 11.30
N THR A 87 9.79 -5.87 10.93
CA THR A 87 9.51 -6.38 9.57
C THR A 87 9.69 -5.28 8.54
N VAL A 88 9.16 -4.09 8.79
CA VAL A 88 9.30 -2.93 7.90
C VAL A 88 10.75 -2.46 7.80
N THR A 89 11.51 -2.52 8.91
CA THR A 89 12.94 -2.20 8.91
C THR A 89 13.71 -3.11 7.95
N LYS A 90 13.47 -4.43 8.00
CA LYS A 90 14.12 -5.38 7.08
C LYS A 90 13.78 -5.09 5.61
N LEU A 91 12.50 -4.79 5.33
CA LEU A 91 12.07 -4.40 3.98
C LEU A 91 12.75 -3.10 3.53
N ALA A 92 12.80 -2.09 4.39
CA ALA A 92 13.44 -0.82 4.08
C ALA A 92 14.94 -0.98 3.75
N MET A 93 15.65 -1.81 4.53
CA MET A 93 17.06 -2.12 4.28
C MET A 93 17.24 -2.82 2.93
N PHE A 94 16.41 -3.82 2.64
CA PHE A 94 16.43 -4.53 1.36
C PHE A 94 16.20 -3.57 0.18
N LEU A 95 15.16 -2.71 0.24
CA LEU A 95 14.87 -1.76 -0.82
C LEU A 95 16.04 -0.78 -1.05
N LYS A 96 16.69 -0.32 0.01
CA LYS A 96 17.87 0.54 -0.07
C LYS A 96 19.06 -0.16 -0.71
N GLU A 97 19.33 -1.41 -0.34
CA GLU A 97 20.40 -2.23 -0.94
C GLU A 97 20.18 -2.42 -2.44
N GLN A 98 18.92 -2.53 -2.87
CA GLN A 98 18.55 -2.65 -4.28
C GLN A 98 18.43 -1.29 -5.00
N ASN A 99 18.71 -0.16 -4.33
CA ASN A 99 18.53 1.19 -4.83
C ASN A 99 17.09 1.49 -5.31
N ILE A 100 16.10 0.94 -4.63
CA ILE A 100 14.69 1.16 -4.94
C ILE A 100 14.19 2.34 -4.12
N PRO A 101 13.53 3.33 -4.74
CA PRO A 101 13.05 4.51 -4.06
C PRO A 101 12.01 4.19 -2.99
N ILE A 102 12.19 4.81 -1.81
CA ILE A 102 11.21 4.81 -0.71
C ILE A 102 10.74 6.24 -0.55
N VAL A 103 9.47 6.51 -0.85
CA VAL A 103 8.83 7.82 -0.68
C VAL A 103 8.82 8.21 0.80
N GLY A 104 8.51 7.25 1.66
CA GLY A 104 8.53 7.42 3.10
C GLY A 104 7.75 6.33 3.83
N LEU A 105 7.52 6.56 5.14
CA LEU A 105 6.79 5.64 6.00
C LEU A 105 5.59 6.34 6.65
N ILE A 106 4.45 5.65 6.68
CA ILE A 106 3.21 6.04 7.34
C ILE A 106 3.03 5.19 8.60
N GLU A 107 2.80 5.85 9.74
CA GLU A 107 2.40 5.17 10.97
C GLU A 107 0.89 4.98 11.01
N ASN A 108 0.42 3.76 10.76
CA ASN A 108 -1.00 3.42 10.73
C ASN A 108 -1.50 2.94 12.11
N MET A 109 -2.79 3.13 12.37
CA MET A 109 -3.46 2.71 13.61
C MET A 109 -2.77 3.26 14.88
N LYS A 110 -2.29 4.51 14.85
CA LYS A 110 -1.63 5.12 15.99
C LYS A 110 -2.60 5.32 17.14
N ASN A 111 -2.32 4.69 18.27
CA ASN A 111 -3.13 4.77 19.48
C ASN A 111 -2.37 5.26 20.71
N SER A 112 -1.14 5.73 20.54
CA SER A 112 -0.26 6.20 21.61
C SER A 112 0.45 7.50 21.24
N ASN A 113 0.94 8.23 22.23
CA ASN A 113 1.76 9.44 22.03
C ASN A 113 3.26 9.12 21.81
N SER A 114 3.60 7.88 21.53
CA SER A 114 4.99 7.46 21.32
C SER A 114 5.50 7.97 19.97
N ASP A 115 6.73 8.49 19.95
CA ASP A 115 7.46 8.84 18.72
C ASP A 115 8.33 7.69 18.21
N PHE A 116 8.08 6.47 18.66
CA PHE A 116 8.89 5.29 18.34
C PHE A 116 9.08 5.09 16.83
N VAL A 117 8.00 5.16 16.05
CA VAL A 117 8.05 4.98 14.58
C VAL A 117 8.80 6.14 13.91
N LYS A 118 8.56 7.37 14.35
CA LYS A 118 9.26 8.55 13.86
C LYS A 118 10.77 8.46 14.10
N ASN A 119 11.18 8.10 15.32
CA ASN A 119 12.59 7.92 15.65
C ASN A 119 13.23 6.81 14.80
N LYS A 120 12.49 5.72 14.53
CA LYS A 120 12.96 4.66 13.62
C LYS A 120 13.13 5.14 12.19
N CYS A 121 12.26 6.01 11.70
CA CYS A 121 12.43 6.62 10.39
C CYS A 121 13.72 7.45 10.31
N GLU A 122 14.05 8.19 11.37
CA GLU A 122 15.30 8.97 11.46
C GLU A 122 16.52 8.04 11.44
N GLU A 123 16.51 6.97 12.25
CA GLU A 123 17.59 5.96 12.26
C GLU A 123 17.79 5.32 10.89
N LEU A 124 16.68 5.02 10.19
CA LEU A 124 16.70 4.43 8.87
C LEU A 124 16.94 5.44 7.75
N GLN A 125 17.00 6.75 8.04
CA GLN A 125 17.07 7.81 7.04
C GLN A 125 15.94 7.70 5.98
N ILE A 126 14.71 7.50 6.45
CA ILE A 126 13.49 7.43 5.66
C ILE A 126 12.57 8.57 6.10
N LYS A 127 11.91 9.23 5.16
CA LYS A 127 10.96 10.29 5.46
C LYS A 127 9.77 9.73 6.24
N TYR A 128 9.45 10.32 7.39
CA TYR A 128 8.19 10.08 8.08
C TYR A 128 7.10 10.92 7.42
N LEU A 129 6.14 10.28 6.75
CA LEU A 129 5.09 10.96 6.00
C LEU A 129 3.94 11.44 6.89
N GLY A 130 3.78 10.79 8.05
CA GLY A 130 2.72 11.14 8.98
C GLY A 130 2.09 9.91 9.63
N LYS A 131 0.97 10.14 10.28
CA LYS A 131 0.23 9.10 10.99
C LYS A 131 -1.22 9.04 10.52
N VAL A 132 -1.82 7.87 10.67
CA VAL A 132 -3.26 7.65 10.66
C VAL A 132 -3.63 7.08 12.02
N SER A 133 -4.50 7.76 12.74
CA SER A 133 -4.93 7.36 14.07
C SER A 133 -5.75 6.07 14.04
N TYR A 134 -5.82 5.39 15.18
CA TYR A 134 -6.75 4.26 15.32
C TYR A 134 -8.17 4.78 15.51
N TYR A 135 -9.07 4.38 14.63
CA TYR A 135 -10.49 4.70 14.69
C TYR A 135 -11.28 3.44 14.94
N GLN A 136 -11.95 3.37 16.10
CA GLN A 136 -12.71 2.18 16.50
C GLN A 136 -13.98 2.02 15.66
N ASP A 137 -14.53 3.12 15.18
CA ASP A 137 -15.76 3.22 14.40
C ASP A 137 -15.53 3.18 12.87
N LEU A 138 -14.33 2.85 12.43
CA LEU A 138 -14.01 2.84 10.99
C LEU A 138 -14.93 1.89 10.19
N GLU A 139 -15.29 0.75 10.78
CA GLU A 139 -16.19 -0.22 10.14
C GLU A 139 -17.60 0.31 9.90
N ASP A 140 -18.05 1.31 10.67
CA ASP A 140 -19.36 1.94 10.52
C ASP A 140 -19.47 2.75 9.21
N TYR A 141 -18.35 3.10 8.60
CA TYR A 141 -18.28 3.78 7.30
C TYR A 141 -18.31 2.83 6.09
N TYR A 142 -18.34 1.51 6.32
CA TYR A 142 -18.36 0.54 5.22
C TYR A 142 -19.58 0.77 4.31
N GLY A 143 -19.32 0.97 3.00
CA GLY A 143 -20.35 1.28 2.01
C GLY A 143 -20.90 2.71 2.07
N LYS A 144 -20.33 3.60 2.92
CA LYS A 144 -20.77 4.99 3.10
C LYS A 144 -19.67 5.96 2.70
N THR A 145 -19.31 6.00 1.43
CA THR A 145 -18.17 6.78 0.91
C THR A 145 -18.25 8.26 1.28
N ASP A 146 -19.43 8.89 1.14
CA ASP A 146 -19.61 10.31 1.45
C ASP A 146 -19.39 10.64 2.94
N GLU A 147 -19.74 9.72 3.84
CA GLU A 147 -19.52 9.89 5.28
C GLU A 147 -18.03 9.67 5.61
N LEU A 148 -17.41 8.65 5.01
CA LEU A 148 -15.98 8.38 5.15
C LEU A 148 -15.13 9.58 4.70
N LEU A 149 -15.44 10.18 3.54
CA LEU A 149 -14.71 11.34 3.02
C LEU A 149 -14.80 12.59 3.93
N LYS A 150 -15.82 12.70 4.76
CA LYS A 150 -15.98 13.78 5.74
C LYS A 150 -15.41 13.43 7.12
N SER A 151 -14.99 12.21 7.32
CA SER A 151 -14.50 11.70 8.60
C SER A 151 -13.11 12.28 8.97
N PRO A 152 -12.71 12.20 10.25
CA PRO A 152 -11.37 12.59 10.68
C PRO A 152 -10.25 11.78 10.00
N ILE A 153 -10.48 10.51 9.74
CA ILE A 153 -9.48 9.64 9.07
C ILE A 153 -9.15 10.14 7.67
N SER A 154 -10.15 10.60 6.90
CA SER A 154 -9.92 11.14 5.56
C SER A 154 -9.07 12.40 5.57
N LYS A 155 -9.16 13.23 6.62
CA LYS A 155 -8.30 14.40 6.79
C LYS A 155 -6.85 13.98 7.04
N GLU A 156 -6.62 13.01 7.93
CA GLU A 156 -5.28 12.50 8.20
C GLU A 156 -4.66 11.84 6.95
N ILE A 157 -5.46 11.10 6.18
CA ILE A 157 -5.00 10.52 4.90
C ILE A 157 -4.66 11.61 3.89
N ALA A 158 -5.46 12.68 3.80
CA ALA A 158 -5.18 13.80 2.91
C ALA A 158 -3.89 14.54 3.30
N GLU A 159 -3.63 14.71 4.60
CA GLU A 159 -2.36 15.26 5.09
C GLU A 159 -1.17 14.41 4.65
N VAL A 160 -1.26 13.09 4.84
CA VAL A 160 -0.21 12.15 4.42
C VAL A 160 -0.04 12.18 2.90
N ALA A 161 -1.13 12.18 2.14
CA ALA A 161 -1.11 12.22 0.68
C ALA A 161 -0.42 13.48 0.13
N SER A 162 -0.49 14.61 0.85
CA SER A 162 0.19 15.86 0.44
C SER A 162 1.72 15.75 0.39
N PHE A 163 2.31 14.72 0.98
CA PHE A 163 3.76 14.45 0.95
C PHE A 163 4.18 13.50 -0.18
N ILE A 164 3.23 12.91 -0.89
CA ILE A 164 3.47 12.03 -2.04
C ILE A 164 3.65 12.93 -3.27
N PRO A 165 4.71 12.73 -4.06
CA PRO A 165 5.05 13.59 -5.20
C PRO A 165 3.98 13.60 -6.27
#